data_4461f8fbea0ce97808aa68068d9bc061
#
_entry.id   4461f8fbea0ce97808aa68068d9bc061
#
_cell.length_a   1.000
_cell.length_b   1.000
_cell.length_c   1.000
_cell.angle_alpha   90.00
_cell.angle_beta   90.00
_cell.angle_gamma   90.00
#
_symmetry.space_group_name_H-M   'P 1'
#
loop_
_entity.id
_entity.type
_entity.pdbx_description
1 polymer ?
#
loop_
_entity_poly.entity_id
_entity_poly.type
_entity_poly.pdbx_seq_one_letter_code
_entity_poly.pdbx_strand_id
1 'polypeptide(L)'
;MVLIHQPYGDSYGTWRALEEYQAAGKIRAIGVSNFSPVRAVDLGLFNKVMPQANQIEINPFQQKNEAVSALQAEGIAVEAWAPFAEGKNDIFHNPVLSKIGAKYGKSVAQVITRWLVERGIIVLAKSTKPERMAENLNIFDFALSDEDKAEIAKLDGTFAAIVNHDTVDN
;
A
#
# COMPACT_ATOMS: atom_id res chain seq x y z
N MET A 1 -3.62 -13.11 8.20
CA MET A 1 -4.45 -11.90 8.33
C MET A 1 -5.67 -12.04 7.43
N VAL A 2 -6.81 -11.45 7.83
CA VAL A 2 -8.03 -11.38 7.01
C VAL A 2 -8.41 -9.91 6.86
N LEU A 3 -8.75 -9.50 5.62
CA LEU A 3 -9.15 -8.12 5.30
C LEU A 3 -10.58 -8.08 4.78
N ILE A 4 -11.35 -7.08 5.18
CA ILE A 4 -12.56 -6.68 4.43
C ILE A 4 -12.05 -6.01 3.14
N HIS A 5 -12.34 -6.62 1.98
CA HIS A 5 -11.72 -6.22 0.70
C HIS A 5 -12.17 -4.84 0.22
N GLN A 6 -13.44 -4.48 0.45
CA GLN A 6 -14.03 -3.23 -0.04
C GLN A 6 -14.92 -2.60 1.04
N PRO A 7 -15.03 -1.26 1.06
CA PRO A 7 -15.83 -0.54 2.05
C PRO A 7 -17.34 -0.55 1.73
N TYR A 8 -17.87 -1.64 1.21
CA TYR A 8 -19.26 -1.76 0.77
C TYR A 8 -20.05 -2.75 1.64
N GLY A 9 -21.36 -2.59 1.67
CA GLY A 9 -22.27 -3.46 2.41
C GLY A 9 -22.14 -3.32 3.93
N ASP A 10 -22.48 -4.37 4.68
CA ASP A 10 -22.42 -4.39 6.16
C ASP A 10 -20.98 -4.60 6.65
N SER A 11 -20.17 -3.57 6.57
CA SER A 11 -18.79 -3.61 7.08
C SER A 11 -18.74 -3.80 8.60
N TYR A 12 -19.69 -3.23 9.36
CA TYR A 12 -19.71 -3.34 10.81
C TYR A 12 -20.10 -4.74 11.31
N GLY A 13 -21.10 -5.36 10.69
CA GLY A 13 -21.47 -6.75 11.00
C GLY A 13 -20.36 -7.72 10.65
N THR A 14 -19.74 -7.54 9.47
CA THR A 14 -18.58 -8.32 9.06
C THR A 14 -17.41 -8.15 10.03
N TRP A 15 -17.14 -6.91 10.46
CA TRP A 15 -16.06 -6.63 11.41
C TRP A 15 -16.26 -7.34 12.73
N ARG A 16 -17.46 -7.27 13.32
CA ARG A 16 -17.79 -7.98 14.57
C ARG A 16 -17.58 -9.49 14.45
N ALA A 17 -17.96 -10.09 13.33
CA ALA A 17 -17.68 -11.51 13.10
C ALA A 17 -16.17 -11.81 13.05
N LEU A 18 -15.36 -10.94 12.42
CA LEU A 18 -13.90 -11.09 12.38
C LEU A 18 -13.28 -10.95 13.79
N GLU A 19 -13.79 -10.03 14.62
CA GLU A 19 -13.37 -9.88 16.03
C GLU A 19 -13.62 -11.15 16.83
N GLU A 20 -14.77 -11.81 16.64
CA GLU A 20 -15.08 -13.09 17.29
C GLU A 20 -14.09 -14.19 16.89
N TYR A 21 -13.74 -14.28 15.59
CA TYR A 21 -12.76 -15.26 15.11
C TYR A 21 -11.34 -14.94 15.59
N GLN A 22 -10.99 -13.67 15.73
CA GLN A 22 -9.70 -13.25 16.27
C GLN A 22 -9.64 -13.58 17.77
N ALA A 23 -10.67 -13.24 18.55
CA ALA A 23 -10.75 -13.55 19.98
C ALA A 23 -10.71 -15.06 20.26
N ALA A 24 -11.27 -15.88 19.35
CA ALA A 24 -11.18 -17.33 19.40
C ALA A 24 -9.82 -17.90 18.93
N GLY A 25 -8.84 -17.06 18.61
CA GLY A 25 -7.51 -17.46 18.15
C GLY A 25 -7.46 -18.08 16.75
N LYS A 26 -8.56 -18.04 15.99
CA LYS A 26 -8.63 -18.59 14.63
C LYS A 26 -8.00 -17.66 13.58
N ILE A 27 -7.97 -16.37 13.84
CA ILE A 27 -7.36 -15.33 12.99
C ILE A 27 -6.37 -14.55 13.87
N ARG A 28 -5.14 -14.36 13.40
CA ARG A 28 -4.11 -13.61 14.14
C ARG A 28 -4.26 -12.09 14.00
N ALA A 29 -4.68 -11.63 12.83
CA ALA A 29 -4.81 -10.21 12.52
C ALA A 29 -6.00 -9.97 11.59
N ILE A 30 -6.71 -8.88 11.83
CA ILE A 30 -7.84 -8.42 11.02
C ILE A 30 -7.61 -6.99 10.55
N GLY A 31 -8.04 -6.68 9.35
CA GLY A 31 -7.84 -5.37 8.74
C GLY A 31 -8.88 -5.09 7.66
N VAL A 32 -8.65 -4.02 6.94
CA VAL A 32 -9.51 -3.57 5.86
C VAL A 32 -8.72 -3.32 4.58
N SER A 33 -9.40 -3.12 3.46
CA SER A 33 -8.79 -2.73 2.20
C SER A 33 -9.66 -1.68 1.51
N ASN A 34 -9.02 -0.68 0.93
CA ASN A 34 -9.66 0.42 0.21
C ASN A 34 -10.59 1.30 1.08
N PHE A 35 -10.40 1.29 2.39
CA PHE A 35 -11.08 2.21 3.29
C PHE A 35 -10.36 3.56 3.31
N SER A 36 -11.10 4.67 3.27
CA SER A 36 -10.52 5.97 3.60
C SER A 36 -10.06 5.97 5.07
N PRO A 37 -9.09 6.81 5.48
CA PRO A 37 -8.66 6.89 6.88
C PRO A 37 -9.84 7.10 7.84
N VAL A 38 -10.75 8.00 7.50
CA VAL A 38 -11.94 8.29 8.33
C VAL A 38 -12.80 7.05 8.51
N ARG A 39 -13.07 6.28 7.44
CA ARG A 39 -13.88 5.06 7.54
C ARG A 39 -13.18 3.94 8.31
N ALA A 40 -11.86 3.82 8.19
CA ALA A 40 -11.10 2.84 8.93
C ALA A 40 -11.11 3.13 10.43
N VAL A 41 -10.93 4.40 10.80
CA VAL A 41 -10.98 4.85 12.21
C VAL A 41 -12.39 4.72 12.77
N ASP A 42 -13.42 5.17 12.04
CA ASP A 42 -14.82 5.06 12.43
C ASP A 42 -15.22 3.60 12.72
N LEU A 43 -14.81 2.66 11.83
CA LEU A 43 -15.05 1.23 12.03
C LEU A 43 -14.44 0.75 13.35
N GLY A 44 -13.22 1.18 13.69
CA GLY A 44 -12.54 0.80 14.91
C GLY A 44 -13.18 1.41 16.16
N LEU A 45 -13.56 2.69 16.10
CA LEU A 45 -14.15 3.41 17.25
C LEU A 45 -15.52 2.84 17.68
N PHE A 46 -16.29 2.29 16.76
CA PHE A 46 -17.59 1.69 17.02
C PHE A 46 -17.54 0.17 17.23
N ASN A 47 -16.34 -0.41 17.34
CA ASN A 47 -16.11 -1.82 17.59
C ASN A 47 -15.05 -2.02 18.70
N LYS A 48 -14.61 -3.23 18.95
CA LYS A 48 -13.67 -3.55 20.05
C LYS A 48 -12.20 -3.48 19.61
N VAL A 49 -11.95 -3.67 18.33
CA VAL A 49 -10.60 -3.78 17.76
C VAL A 49 -10.45 -2.78 16.62
N MET A 50 -9.40 -1.95 16.67
CA MET A 50 -9.01 -1.12 15.53
C MET A 50 -8.52 -2.00 14.38
N PRO A 51 -8.76 -1.61 13.11
CA PRO A 51 -8.11 -2.26 11.98
C PRO A 51 -6.59 -2.29 12.16
N GLN A 52 -5.99 -3.47 12.11
CA GLN A 52 -4.55 -3.62 12.28
C GLN A 52 -3.79 -3.29 10.99
N ALA A 53 -4.46 -3.35 9.85
CA ALA A 53 -3.92 -2.91 8.57
C ALA A 53 -5.02 -2.33 7.67
N ASN A 54 -4.62 -1.42 6.78
CA ASN A 54 -5.43 -0.99 5.65
C ASN A 54 -4.60 -1.12 4.37
N GLN A 55 -5.09 -1.94 3.44
CA GLN A 55 -4.44 -2.18 2.16
C GLN A 55 -5.05 -1.27 1.10
N ILE A 56 -4.28 -0.31 0.60
CA ILE A 56 -4.73 0.71 -0.36
C ILE A 56 -3.82 0.79 -1.58
N GLU A 57 -4.30 1.36 -2.70
CA GLU A 57 -3.46 1.63 -3.86
C GLU A 57 -2.37 2.63 -3.50
N ILE A 58 -1.10 2.21 -3.62
CA ILE A 58 0.04 3.14 -3.50
C ILE A 58 1.11 2.74 -4.50
N ASN A 59 1.47 3.70 -5.35
CA ASN A 59 2.56 3.61 -6.30
C ASN A 59 3.14 5.02 -6.55
N PRO A 60 4.23 5.20 -7.31
CA PRO A 60 4.81 6.53 -7.55
C PRO A 60 3.85 7.57 -8.12
N PHE A 61 2.80 7.15 -8.83
CA PHE A 61 1.82 8.05 -9.45
C PHE A 61 0.61 8.33 -8.55
N GLN A 62 0.44 7.55 -7.48
CA GLN A 62 -0.61 7.65 -6.48
C GLN A 62 0.01 7.43 -5.09
N GLN A 63 0.62 8.47 -4.54
CA GLN A 63 1.45 8.33 -3.34
C GLN A 63 0.65 8.33 -2.04
N LYS A 64 -0.58 8.88 -2.07
CA LYS A 64 -1.53 8.88 -0.95
C LYS A 64 -0.91 9.37 0.38
N ASN A 65 -0.04 10.40 0.33
CA ASN A 65 0.76 10.88 1.46
C ASN A 65 -0.08 11.19 2.70
N GLU A 66 -1.18 11.93 2.54
CA GLU A 66 -2.08 12.29 3.64
C GLU A 66 -2.77 11.06 4.24
N ALA A 67 -3.28 10.16 3.39
CA ALA A 67 -3.94 8.94 3.85
C ALA A 67 -2.96 8.01 4.59
N VAL A 68 -1.74 7.84 4.08
CA VAL A 68 -0.68 7.06 4.73
C VAL A 68 -0.36 7.64 6.10
N SER A 69 -0.11 8.96 6.18
CA SER A 69 0.21 9.63 7.45
C SER A 69 -0.92 9.51 8.46
N ALA A 70 -2.16 9.70 8.04
CA ALA A 70 -3.33 9.59 8.90
C ALA A 70 -3.51 8.17 9.46
N LEU A 71 -3.39 7.13 8.61
CA LEU A 71 -3.50 5.74 9.05
C LEU A 71 -2.37 5.35 10.02
N GLN A 72 -1.13 5.75 9.72
CA GLN A 72 0.02 5.47 10.57
C GLN A 72 -0.08 6.17 11.93
N ALA A 73 -0.62 7.38 11.99
CA ALA A 73 -0.86 8.12 13.23
C ALA A 73 -1.84 7.38 14.17
N GLU A 74 -2.79 6.62 13.61
CA GLU A 74 -3.74 5.79 14.34
C GLU A 74 -3.19 4.36 14.64
N GLY A 75 -1.93 4.09 14.32
CA GLY A 75 -1.31 2.77 14.50
C GLY A 75 -1.79 1.70 13.53
N ILE A 76 -2.45 2.10 12.43
CA ILE A 76 -2.91 1.20 11.38
C ILE A 76 -1.77 0.98 10.38
N ALA A 77 -1.31 -0.26 10.22
CA ALA A 77 -0.31 -0.59 9.23
C ALA A 77 -0.86 -0.36 7.81
N VAL A 78 -0.04 0.25 6.95
CA VAL A 78 -0.43 0.50 5.56
C VAL A 78 0.20 -0.55 4.66
N GLU A 79 -0.62 -1.19 3.84
CA GLU A 79 -0.17 -2.12 2.79
C GLU A 79 -0.43 -1.50 1.42
N ALA A 80 0.55 -1.56 0.53
CA ALA A 80 0.42 -1.10 -0.85
C ALA A 80 0.03 -2.24 -1.79
N TRP A 81 -1.19 -2.21 -2.34
CA TRP A 81 -1.49 -2.98 -3.53
C TRP A 81 -1.12 -2.19 -4.78
N ALA A 82 -0.91 -2.88 -5.90
CA ALA A 82 -0.42 -2.32 -7.17
C ALA A 82 0.80 -1.37 -7.02
N PRO A 83 1.87 -1.77 -6.30
CA PRO A 83 3.04 -0.91 -6.13
C PRO A 83 3.70 -0.53 -7.45
N PHE A 84 3.50 -1.34 -8.48
CA PHE A 84 4.01 -1.13 -9.84
C PHE A 84 2.90 -0.67 -10.82
N ALA A 85 1.84 0.00 -10.32
CA ALA A 85 0.71 0.51 -11.12
C ALA A 85 0.17 -0.55 -12.11
N GLU A 86 0.21 -1.85 -11.77
CA GLU A 86 -0.14 -2.98 -12.66
C GLU A 86 0.62 -2.98 -14.01
N GLY A 87 1.79 -2.36 -14.05
CA GLY A 87 2.58 -2.21 -15.28
C GLY A 87 2.06 -1.14 -16.24
N LYS A 88 1.04 -0.37 -15.84
CA LYS A 88 0.47 0.73 -16.63
C LYS A 88 1.41 1.94 -16.67
N ASN A 89 1.10 2.86 -17.58
CA ASN A 89 1.78 4.15 -17.70
C ASN A 89 3.30 4.03 -17.89
N ASP A 90 3.73 2.93 -18.51
CA ASP A 90 5.13 2.63 -18.79
C ASP A 90 6.06 2.76 -17.55
N ILE A 91 5.53 2.38 -16.37
CA ILE A 91 6.19 2.60 -15.09
C ILE A 91 7.61 2.04 -15.04
N PHE A 92 7.85 0.88 -15.68
CA PHE A 92 9.15 0.21 -15.65
C PHE A 92 10.22 0.90 -16.54
N HIS A 93 9.80 1.81 -17.43
CA HIS A 93 10.70 2.63 -18.24
C HIS A 93 10.59 4.13 -17.89
N ASN A 94 9.94 4.46 -16.79
CA ASN A 94 9.85 5.86 -16.36
C ASN A 94 11.25 6.46 -16.19
N PRO A 95 11.56 7.60 -16.83
CA PRO A 95 12.92 8.13 -16.89
C PRO A 95 13.47 8.54 -15.51
N VAL A 96 12.61 9.03 -14.60
CA VAL A 96 13.02 9.41 -13.25
C VAL A 96 13.41 8.17 -12.45
N LEU A 97 12.55 7.14 -12.44
CA LEU A 97 12.79 5.89 -11.72
C LEU A 97 13.98 5.12 -12.29
N SER A 98 14.12 5.10 -13.62
CA SER A 98 15.26 4.47 -14.31
C SER A 98 16.59 5.15 -13.98
N LYS A 99 16.61 6.50 -13.94
CA LYS A 99 17.80 7.26 -13.54
C LYS A 99 18.22 6.96 -12.10
N ILE A 100 17.25 6.89 -11.18
CA ILE A 100 17.51 6.54 -9.78
C ILE A 100 18.03 5.10 -9.68
N GLY A 101 17.40 4.15 -10.40
CA GLY A 101 17.84 2.76 -10.45
C GLY A 101 19.28 2.62 -10.93
N ALA A 102 19.64 3.32 -12.00
CA ALA A 102 21.01 3.31 -12.54
C ALA A 102 22.06 3.79 -11.52
N LYS A 103 21.73 4.79 -10.70
CA LYS A 103 22.60 5.30 -9.62
C LYS A 103 23.00 4.23 -8.61
N TYR A 104 22.09 3.28 -8.32
CA TYR A 104 22.30 2.22 -7.32
C TYR A 104 22.53 0.84 -7.94
N GLY A 105 22.54 0.71 -9.27
CA GLY A 105 22.59 -0.59 -9.94
C GLY A 105 21.35 -1.45 -9.68
N LYS A 106 20.18 -0.81 -9.56
CA LYS A 106 18.89 -1.43 -9.22
C LYS A 106 17.87 -1.25 -10.33
N SER A 107 16.94 -2.19 -10.42
CA SER A 107 15.79 -2.05 -11.31
C SER A 107 14.77 -1.03 -10.79
N VAL A 108 13.89 -0.55 -11.68
CA VAL A 108 12.77 0.32 -11.30
C VAL A 108 11.88 -0.35 -10.24
N ALA A 109 11.63 -1.65 -10.34
CA ALA A 109 10.86 -2.38 -9.33
C ALA A 109 11.51 -2.33 -7.94
N GLN A 110 12.84 -2.49 -7.89
CA GLN A 110 13.59 -2.38 -6.62
C GLN A 110 13.57 -0.96 -6.06
N VAL A 111 13.70 0.06 -6.90
CA VAL A 111 13.58 1.48 -6.48
C VAL A 111 12.21 1.74 -5.86
N ILE A 112 11.12 1.34 -6.53
CA ILE A 112 9.76 1.54 -6.03
C ILE A 112 9.55 0.78 -4.71
N THR A 113 9.97 -0.48 -4.66
CA THR A 113 9.81 -1.30 -3.44
C THR A 113 10.59 -0.70 -2.27
N ARG A 114 11.82 -0.25 -2.50
CA ARG A 114 12.64 0.42 -1.48
C ARG A 114 12.01 1.72 -1.00
N TRP A 115 11.52 2.54 -1.91
CA TRP A 115 10.83 3.79 -1.60
C TRP A 115 9.60 3.58 -0.70
N LEU A 116 8.79 2.56 -0.98
CA LEU A 116 7.63 2.23 -0.15
C LEU A 116 8.04 1.73 1.24
N VAL A 117 9.04 0.84 1.30
CA VAL A 117 9.55 0.31 2.58
C VAL A 117 10.13 1.42 3.46
N GLU A 118 10.85 2.40 2.89
CA GLU A 118 11.38 3.55 3.63
C GLU A 118 10.29 4.48 4.17
N ARG A 119 9.06 4.40 3.63
CA ARG A 119 7.87 5.08 4.14
C ARG A 119 7.11 4.27 5.20
N GLY A 120 7.66 3.12 5.65
CA GLY A 120 6.99 2.21 6.58
C GLY A 120 5.77 1.48 5.99
N ILE A 121 5.73 1.32 4.67
CA ILE A 121 4.61 0.68 3.95
C ILE A 121 4.99 -0.76 3.62
N ILE A 122 4.07 -1.69 3.87
CA ILE A 122 4.18 -3.10 3.50
C ILE A 122 3.86 -3.24 2.01
N VAL A 123 4.77 -3.84 1.24
CA VAL A 123 4.67 -3.90 -0.22
C VAL A 123 4.18 -5.26 -0.68
N LEU A 124 3.12 -5.28 -1.46
CA LEU A 124 2.56 -6.50 -2.06
C LEU A 124 3.01 -6.63 -3.52
N ALA A 125 4.28 -6.98 -3.71
CA ALA A 125 4.89 -7.15 -5.03
C ALA A 125 4.68 -8.59 -5.54
N LYS A 126 3.56 -8.83 -6.24
CA LYS A 126 3.22 -10.15 -6.79
C LYS A 126 4.09 -10.50 -7.99
N SER A 127 4.68 -11.70 -7.98
CA SER A 127 5.28 -12.32 -9.15
C SER A 127 5.05 -13.84 -9.15
N THR A 128 5.06 -14.44 -10.34
CA THR A 128 5.08 -15.90 -10.54
C THR A 128 6.46 -16.39 -10.98
N LYS A 129 7.42 -15.47 -11.16
CA LYS A 129 8.79 -15.77 -11.60
C LYS A 129 9.72 -15.74 -10.41
N PRO A 130 10.41 -16.85 -10.05
CA PRO A 130 11.30 -16.91 -8.89
C PRO A 130 12.39 -15.84 -8.89
N GLU A 131 12.97 -15.55 -10.06
CA GLU A 131 13.99 -14.52 -10.24
C GLU A 131 13.49 -13.12 -9.87
N ARG A 132 12.25 -12.79 -10.23
CA ARG A 132 11.63 -11.51 -9.86
C ARG A 132 11.26 -11.44 -8.38
N MET A 133 10.88 -12.57 -7.77
CA MET A 133 10.64 -12.62 -6.32
C MET A 133 11.93 -12.34 -5.55
N ALA A 134 13.05 -12.95 -5.97
CA ALA A 134 14.37 -12.69 -5.39
C ALA A 134 14.81 -11.23 -5.60
N GLU A 135 14.61 -10.70 -6.81
CA GLU A 135 14.91 -9.31 -7.15
C GLU A 135 14.11 -8.33 -6.26
N ASN A 136 12.79 -8.52 -6.14
CA ASN A 136 11.93 -7.67 -5.31
C ASN A 136 12.32 -7.67 -3.82
N LEU A 137 12.92 -8.77 -3.32
CA LEU A 137 13.40 -8.87 -1.95
C LEU A 137 14.80 -8.25 -1.78
N ASN A 138 15.61 -8.15 -2.84
CA ASN A 138 16.97 -7.63 -2.81
C ASN A 138 17.03 -6.09 -2.83
N ILE A 139 16.49 -5.47 -1.76
CA ILE A 139 16.33 -4.02 -1.64
C ILE A 139 16.94 -3.43 -0.35
N PHE A 140 17.58 -4.25 0.47
CA PHE A 140 18.07 -3.83 1.79
C PHE A 140 19.55 -3.42 1.79
N ASP A 141 20.23 -3.51 0.66
CA ASP A 141 21.64 -3.18 0.45
C ASP A 141 21.87 -1.75 -0.06
N PHE A 142 20.81 -0.94 -0.21
CA PHE A 142 20.88 0.47 -0.59
C PHE A 142 19.78 1.29 0.12
N ALA A 143 19.92 2.60 0.11
CA ALA A 143 18.90 3.54 0.58
C ALA A 143 18.78 4.70 -0.41
N LEU A 144 17.56 5.23 -0.55
CA LEU A 144 17.31 6.39 -1.42
C LEU A 144 17.75 7.68 -0.73
N SER A 145 18.42 8.55 -1.46
CA SER A 145 18.75 9.88 -0.97
C SER A 145 17.49 10.76 -0.89
N ASP A 146 17.58 11.88 -0.17
CA ASP A 146 16.47 12.83 -0.08
C ASP A 146 16.16 13.46 -1.43
N GLU A 147 17.16 13.67 -2.28
CA GLU A 147 16.99 14.15 -3.64
C GLU A 147 16.22 13.12 -4.50
N ASP A 148 16.55 11.83 -4.37
CA ASP A 148 15.83 10.76 -5.09
C ASP A 148 14.36 10.71 -4.66
N LYS A 149 14.09 10.82 -3.36
CA LYS A 149 12.73 10.88 -2.81
C LYS A 149 11.97 12.11 -3.31
N ALA A 150 12.64 13.26 -3.39
CA ALA A 150 12.05 14.49 -3.93
C ALA A 150 11.73 14.36 -5.43
N GLU A 151 12.55 13.67 -6.21
CA GLU A 151 12.24 13.40 -7.62
C GLU A 151 11.05 12.42 -7.77
N ILE A 152 10.98 11.39 -6.95
CA ILE A 152 9.83 10.47 -6.92
C ILE A 152 8.54 11.23 -6.52
N ALA A 153 8.64 12.15 -5.56
CA ALA A 153 7.49 12.94 -5.11
C ALA A 153 6.81 13.73 -6.24
N LYS A 154 7.56 14.18 -7.23
CA LYS A 154 7.04 14.91 -8.40
C LYS A 154 6.17 14.04 -9.33
N LEU A 155 6.21 12.73 -9.18
CA LEU A 155 5.39 11.82 -9.98
C LEU A 155 3.97 11.68 -9.46
N ASP A 156 3.68 12.14 -8.24
CA ASP A 156 2.35 12.05 -7.64
C ASP A 156 1.30 12.78 -8.46
N GLY A 157 0.16 12.13 -8.67
CA GLY A 157 -0.96 12.69 -9.42
C GLY A 157 -0.75 12.83 -10.94
N THR A 158 0.38 12.36 -11.48
CA THR A 158 0.64 12.44 -12.93
C THR A 158 -0.24 11.50 -13.76
N PHE A 159 -0.78 10.47 -13.15
CA PHE A 159 -1.75 9.55 -13.74
C PHE A 159 -2.89 9.29 -12.77
N ALA A 160 -4.08 8.93 -13.31
CA ALA A 160 -5.22 8.58 -12.50
C ALA A 160 -4.98 7.28 -11.71
N ALA A 161 -5.68 7.11 -10.57
CA ALA A 161 -5.72 5.88 -9.82
C ALA A 161 -6.21 4.70 -10.69
N ILE A 162 -5.75 3.50 -10.40
CA ILE A 162 -6.17 2.28 -11.13
C ILE A 162 -7.66 2.04 -10.91
N VAL A 163 -8.11 2.21 -9.66
CA VAL A 163 -9.51 2.14 -9.27
C VAL A 163 -9.82 3.31 -8.33
N ASN A 164 -10.87 4.05 -8.60
CA ASN A 164 -11.36 5.06 -7.68
C ASN A 164 -12.40 4.42 -6.75
N HIS A 165 -12.01 4.12 -5.53
CA HIS A 165 -12.90 3.55 -4.49
C HIS A 165 -13.69 4.61 -3.72
N ASP A 166 -13.42 5.90 -3.95
CA ASP A 166 -14.12 7.01 -3.30
C ASP A 166 -15.41 7.40 -4.06
N THR A 167 -15.54 6.97 -5.31
CA THR A 167 -16.76 7.11 -6.09
C THR A 167 -17.59 5.83 -5.96
N VAL A 168 -18.68 5.94 -5.21
CA VAL A 168 -19.77 4.95 -5.30
C VAL A 168 -20.54 5.31 -6.56
N ASP A 169 -20.24 4.65 -7.67
CA ASP A 169 -21.10 4.72 -8.83
C ASP A 169 -22.44 4.07 -8.46
N ASN A 170 -23.48 4.91 -8.33
CA ASN A 170 -24.86 4.46 -8.14
C ASN A 170 -25.42 3.88 -9.45
#